data_16dbc40e63f33fbc67a2becc55862209
#
_entry.id   16dbc40e63f33fbc67a2becc55862209
#
_cell.length_a   1.000
_cell.length_b   1.000
_cell.length_c   1.000
_cell.angle_alpha   90.00
_cell.angle_beta   90.00
_cell.angle_gamma   90.00
#
_symmetry.space_group_name_H-M   'P 1'
#
loop_
_entity.id
_entity.type
_entity.pdbx_description
1 polymer ?
#
loop_
_entity_poly.entity_id
_entity_poly.type
_entity_poly.pdbx_seq_one_letter_code
_entity_poly.pdbx_strand_id
1 'polypeptide(L)'
;MDASVLKYIIFGSIGLLVIAGIAYFALAKQMGKSEYAKIKKLQQGTKTSGFSMDVLYQRLYITFIKIPFIKRYLFKLRRRLEILNIDDEYSTRRDSAKILMNAILILIPIVFITIIITKQNILLMAILLIFELFVVDSMTEGMVDKIDNKLLKEQIDFFAEIRHAYHEFNMVEEAIYQVSLDDEKNVSKQGEKIYEILISDDPETELEKYYDTAPNSYLKEFAGISYLTKEFGDRKDKDGSSLFLKNVDNITKEMQIEI
;
A
#
# COMPACT_ATOMS: atom_id res chain seq x y z
N MET A 1 31.82 -34.66 11.16
CA MET A 1 31.11 -33.73 12.05
C MET A 1 30.21 -34.53 12.95
N ASP A 2 30.42 -34.49 14.27
CA ASP A 2 29.69 -35.32 15.22
C ASP A 2 28.18 -35.05 15.16
N ALA A 3 27.39 -36.13 15.18
CA ALA A 3 25.92 -36.05 15.15
C ALA A 3 25.35 -35.19 16.29
N SER A 4 26.09 -35.03 17.39
CA SER A 4 25.79 -34.15 18.51
C SER A 4 25.88 -32.67 18.13
N VAL A 5 26.91 -32.24 17.39
CA VAL A 5 27.09 -30.87 16.92
C VAL A 5 25.98 -30.48 15.95
N LEU A 6 25.56 -31.40 15.06
CA LEU A 6 24.48 -31.18 14.13
C LEU A 6 23.12 -30.95 14.85
N LYS A 7 22.85 -31.71 15.92
CA LYS A 7 21.67 -31.51 16.76
C LYS A 7 21.65 -30.16 17.44
N TYR A 8 22.75 -29.70 18.01
CA TYR A 8 22.82 -28.37 18.65
C TYR A 8 22.62 -27.22 17.65
N ILE A 9 23.15 -27.37 16.43
CA ILE A 9 22.96 -26.38 15.37
C ILE A 9 21.49 -26.33 14.93
N ILE A 10 20.84 -27.49 14.76
CA ILE A 10 19.41 -27.55 14.37
C ILE A 10 18.54 -26.98 15.48
N PHE A 11 18.76 -27.35 16.74
CA PHE A 11 18.02 -26.79 17.87
C PHE A 11 18.27 -25.29 18.06
N GLY A 12 19.49 -24.81 17.84
CA GLY A 12 19.84 -23.40 17.86
C GLY A 12 19.14 -22.60 16.76
N SER A 13 19.08 -23.15 15.54
CA SER A 13 18.41 -22.49 14.42
C SER A 13 16.88 -22.45 14.58
N ILE A 14 16.27 -23.51 15.09
CA ILE A 14 14.84 -23.55 15.44
C ILE A 14 14.55 -22.53 16.56
N GLY A 15 15.40 -22.46 17.58
CA GLY A 15 15.30 -21.48 18.65
C GLY A 15 15.36 -20.04 18.14
N LEU A 16 16.26 -19.75 17.21
CA LEU A 16 16.41 -18.42 16.58
C LEU A 16 15.19 -18.08 15.71
N LEU A 17 14.63 -19.04 14.98
CA LEU A 17 13.40 -18.89 14.21
C LEU A 17 12.19 -18.61 15.10
N VAL A 18 12.07 -19.29 16.23
CA VAL A 18 11.01 -19.07 17.22
C VAL A 18 11.15 -17.68 17.83
N ILE A 19 12.36 -17.25 18.20
CA ILE A 19 12.63 -15.92 18.75
C ILE A 19 12.32 -14.84 17.72
N ALA A 20 12.74 -15.03 16.46
CA ALA A 20 12.40 -14.09 15.36
C ALA A 20 10.91 -14.03 15.10
N GLY A 21 10.20 -15.17 15.13
CA GLY A 21 8.74 -15.24 15.01
C GLY A 21 8.02 -14.55 16.17
N ILE A 22 8.47 -14.73 17.40
CA ILE A 22 7.93 -14.06 18.58
C ILE A 22 8.19 -12.54 18.52
N ALA A 23 9.40 -12.14 18.14
CA ALA A 23 9.74 -10.74 17.95
C ALA A 23 8.90 -10.10 16.84
N TYR A 24 8.71 -10.78 15.72
CA TYR A 24 7.83 -10.34 14.64
C TYR A 24 6.37 -10.20 15.11
N PHE A 25 5.85 -11.21 15.84
CA PHE A 25 4.48 -11.17 16.35
C PHE A 25 4.28 -10.10 17.42
N ALA A 26 5.28 -9.89 18.29
CA ALA A 26 5.28 -8.82 19.29
C ALA A 26 5.31 -7.42 18.63
N LEU A 27 6.14 -7.24 17.59
CA LEU A 27 6.22 -6.02 16.80
C LEU A 27 4.92 -5.78 16.02
N ALA A 28 4.35 -6.82 15.39
CA ALA A 28 3.07 -6.71 14.68
C ALA A 28 1.90 -6.37 15.62
N LYS A 29 1.89 -6.94 16.84
CA LYS A 29 0.89 -6.62 17.86
C LYS A 29 1.05 -5.21 18.45
N GLN A 30 2.28 -4.71 18.55
CA GLN A 30 2.54 -3.32 18.94
C GLN A 30 2.11 -2.34 17.84
N MET A 31 2.23 -2.72 16.57
CA MET A 31 1.82 -1.88 15.44
C MET A 31 0.32 -1.59 15.46
N GLY A 32 -0.54 -2.58 15.74
CA GLY A 32 -2.00 -2.38 15.86
C GLY A 32 -2.40 -1.51 17.07
N LYS A 33 -1.61 -1.51 18.13
CA LYS A 33 -1.86 -0.63 19.29
C LYS A 33 -1.32 0.80 19.12
N SER A 34 -0.32 0.98 18.25
CA SER A 34 0.32 2.27 18.01
C SER A 34 -0.58 3.24 17.25
N GLU A 35 -1.38 2.80 16.31
CA GLU A 35 -2.31 3.65 15.57
C GLU A 35 -3.42 4.20 16.48
N TYR A 36 -4.03 3.35 17.30
CA TYR A 36 -5.02 3.79 18.30
C TYR A 36 -4.44 4.76 19.36
N ALA A 37 -3.18 4.55 19.74
CA ALA A 37 -2.49 5.43 20.69
C ALA A 37 -2.11 6.78 20.06
N LYS A 38 -1.85 6.83 18.75
CA LYS A 38 -1.55 8.08 18.01
C LYS A 38 -2.77 9.00 17.94
N ILE A 39 -3.93 8.46 17.57
CA ILE A 39 -5.19 9.22 17.50
C ILE A 39 -5.52 9.84 18.85
N LYS A 40 -5.36 9.06 19.94
CA LYS A 40 -5.59 9.54 21.30
C LYS A 40 -4.59 10.60 21.78
N LYS A 41 -3.35 10.58 21.26
CA LYS A 41 -2.27 11.53 21.63
C LYS A 41 -2.32 12.81 20.80
N LEU A 42 -2.76 12.76 19.54
CA LEU A 42 -3.01 13.97 18.73
C LEU A 42 -4.13 14.83 19.32
N GLN A 43 -5.15 14.20 19.92
CA GLN A 43 -6.19 14.90 20.66
C GLN A 43 -5.71 15.55 21.98
N GLN A 44 -4.59 15.12 22.55
CA GLN A 44 -4.09 15.60 23.85
C GLN A 44 -2.88 16.55 23.80
N GLY A 45 -2.37 16.91 22.59
CA GLY A 45 -1.38 17.99 22.40
C GLY A 45 -0.01 17.78 23.07
N THR A 46 0.33 16.57 23.52
CA THR A 46 1.59 16.29 24.24
C THR A 46 2.69 15.76 23.32
N LYS A 47 3.77 16.52 23.19
CA LYS A 47 5.05 16.09 22.61
C LYS A 47 5.56 14.87 23.38
N THR A 48 5.48 13.66 22.80
CA THR A 48 6.12 12.49 23.36
C THR A 48 7.39 12.18 22.59
N SER A 49 8.54 12.34 23.26
CA SER A 49 9.82 11.77 22.88
C SER A 49 9.80 10.25 23.15
N GLY A 50 9.04 9.50 22.37
CA GLY A 50 9.05 8.05 22.37
C GLY A 50 9.66 7.56 21.08
N PHE A 51 10.42 6.45 21.15
CA PHE A 51 10.93 5.74 19.97
C PHE A 51 9.73 5.35 19.08
N SER A 52 9.48 6.15 18.06
CA SER A 52 8.41 5.89 17.10
C SER A 52 8.95 4.95 16.03
N MET A 53 8.25 3.85 15.75
CA MET A 53 8.61 2.92 14.69
C MET A 53 8.70 3.63 13.33
N ASP A 54 7.93 4.69 13.13
CA ASP A 54 7.99 5.50 11.92
C ASP A 54 9.35 6.19 11.75
N VAL A 55 9.92 6.71 12.85
CA VAL A 55 11.27 7.30 12.85
C VAL A 55 12.33 6.23 12.54
N LEU A 56 12.15 5.00 13.04
CA LEU A 56 13.01 3.88 12.71
C LEU A 56 12.97 3.58 11.21
N TYR A 57 11.79 3.45 10.63
CA TYR A 57 11.64 3.19 9.19
C TYR A 57 12.25 4.30 8.32
N GLN A 58 12.10 5.56 8.71
CA GLN A 58 12.75 6.68 8.01
C GLN A 58 14.29 6.59 8.08
N ARG A 59 14.85 6.23 9.22
CA ARG A 59 16.31 6.02 9.36
C ARG A 59 16.78 4.81 8.54
N LEU A 60 16.02 3.72 8.55
CA LEU A 60 16.32 2.53 7.73
C LEU A 60 16.28 2.87 6.24
N TYR A 61 15.30 3.65 5.79
CA TYR A 61 15.24 4.12 4.40
C TYR A 61 16.52 4.84 3.97
N ILE A 62 17.01 5.78 4.80
CA ILE A 62 18.26 6.51 4.55
C ILE A 62 19.47 5.56 4.52
N THR A 63 19.46 4.53 5.37
CA THR A 63 20.54 3.53 5.42
C THR A 63 20.49 2.63 4.18
N PHE A 64 19.32 2.18 3.77
CA PHE A 64 19.14 1.33 2.59
C PHE A 64 19.55 2.01 1.29
N ILE A 65 19.31 3.31 1.14
CA ILE A 65 19.78 4.09 -0.03
C ILE A 65 21.30 4.05 -0.18
N LYS A 66 22.05 3.92 0.91
CA LYS A 66 23.53 3.90 0.86
C LYS A 66 24.10 2.58 0.31
N ILE A 67 23.29 1.52 0.30
CA ILE A 67 23.70 0.18 -0.16
C ILE A 67 23.29 0.03 -1.64
N PRO A 68 24.24 -0.06 -2.61
CA PRO A 68 23.91 0.02 -4.04
C PRO A 68 22.90 -1.02 -4.53
N PHE A 69 22.99 -2.26 -4.05
CA PHE A 69 22.09 -3.34 -4.42
C PHE A 69 20.68 -3.11 -3.87
N ILE A 70 20.57 -2.77 -2.59
CA ILE A 70 19.30 -2.49 -1.92
C ILE A 70 18.64 -1.22 -2.47
N LYS A 71 19.44 -0.20 -2.79
CA LYS A 71 18.99 1.05 -3.40
C LYS A 71 18.15 0.81 -4.65
N ARG A 72 18.64 -0.03 -5.59
CA ARG A 72 17.94 -0.30 -6.84
C ARG A 72 16.55 -0.92 -6.60
N TYR A 73 16.50 -1.86 -5.66
CA TYR A 73 15.26 -2.53 -5.28
C TYR A 73 14.29 -1.57 -4.55
N LEU A 74 14.83 -0.78 -3.63
CA LEU A 74 14.06 0.24 -2.91
C LEU A 74 13.43 1.27 -3.86
N PHE A 75 14.12 1.70 -4.92
CA PHE A 75 13.56 2.60 -5.91
C PHE A 75 12.43 1.96 -6.74
N LYS A 76 12.56 0.68 -7.13
CA LYS A 76 11.48 -0.06 -7.81
C LYS A 76 10.23 -0.09 -6.93
N LEU A 77 10.39 -0.40 -5.65
CA LEU A 77 9.32 -0.47 -4.67
C LEU A 77 8.70 0.92 -4.40
N ARG A 78 9.55 1.94 -4.19
CA ARG A 78 9.10 3.31 -3.99
C ARG A 78 8.24 3.80 -5.15
N ARG A 79 8.65 3.57 -6.39
CA ARG A 79 7.90 4.00 -7.59
C ARG A 79 6.48 3.41 -7.63
N ARG A 80 6.31 2.16 -7.22
CA ARG A 80 4.96 1.54 -7.12
C ARG A 80 4.13 2.15 -5.98
N LEU A 81 4.76 2.37 -4.82
CA LEU A 81 4.07 2.94 -3.66
C LEU A 81 3.79 4.45 -3.80
N GLU A 82 4.55 5.16 -4.60
CA GLU A 82 4.33 6.59 -4.89
C GLU A 82 3.02 6.81 -5.65
N ILE A 83 2.63 5.86 -6.51
CA ILE A 83 1.35 5.88 -7.21
C ILE A 83 0.18 5.69 -6.22
N LEU A 84 0.39 4.91 -5.15
CA LEU A 84 -0.63 4.61 -4.15
C LEU A 84 -0.74 5.69 -3.06
N ASN A 85 0.38 6.31 -2.69
CA ASN A 85 0.49 7.34 -1.65
C ASN A 85 0.72 8.71 -2.30
N ILE A 86 -0.30 9.27 -2.95
CA ILE A 86 -0.19 10.57 -3.63
C ILE A 86 0.22 11.64 -2.63
N ASP A 87 1.24 12.43 -3.04
CA ASP A 87 1.76 13.61 -2.33
C ASP A 87 2.25 13.37 -0.88
N ASP A 88 2.26 12.11 -0.40
CA ASP A 88 2.81 11.75 0.90
C ASP A 88 4.15 11.00 0.77
N GLU A 89 5.20 11.78 0.53
CA GLU A 89 6.56 11.23 0.45
C GLU A 89 6.99 10.57 1.77
N TYR A 90 6.49 11.05 2.90
CA TYR A 90 6.80 10.47 4.20
C TYR A 90 6.23 9.05 4.32
N SER A 91 4.97 8.84 3.97
CA SER A 91 4.33 7.52 3.97
C SER A 91 4.98 6.59 2.95
N THR A 92 5.28 7.07 1.74
CA THR A 92 5.96 6.28 0.71
C THR A 92 7.34 5.79 1.17
N ARG A 93 8.14 6.64 1.80
CA ARG A 93 9.44 6.26 2.38
C ARG A 93 9.29 5.25 3.50
N ARG A 94 8.34 5.47 4.41
CA ARG A 94 8.05 4.59 5.54
C ARG A 94 7.62 3.20 5.06
N ASP A 95 6.67 3.13 4.14
CA ASP A 95 6.11 1.87 3.68
C ASP A 95 7.11 1.08 2.81
N SER A 96 7.90 1.77 1.98
CA SER A 96 9.02 1.16 1.27
C SER A 96 10.04 0.53 2.22
N ALA A 97 10.43 1.24 3.27
CA ALA A 97 11.38 0.74 4.26
C ALA A 97 10.80 -0.41 5.08
N LYS A 98 9.50 -0.35 5.42
CA LYS A 98 8.78 -1.39 6.16
C LYS A 98 8.72 -2.70 5.37
N ILE A 99 8.32 -2.64 4.10
CA ILE A 99 8.25 -3.81 3.23
C ILE A 99 9.64 -4.45 3.09
N LEU A 100 10.65 -3.63 2.80
CA LEU A 100 12.02 -4.11 2.63
C LEU A 100 12.59 -4.69 3.92
N MET A 101 12.34 -4.07 5.07
CA MET A 101 12.76 -4.59 6.37
C MET A 101 12.12 -5.95 6.65
N ASN A 102 10.83 -6.10 6.39
CA ASN A 102 10.13 -7.37 6.56
C ASN A 102 10.70 -8.46 5.64
N ALA A 103 11.00 -8.12 4.39
CA ALA A 103 11.63 -9.04 3.44
C ALA A 103 13.02 -9.49 3.93
N ILE A 104 13.86 -8.57 4.40
CA ILE A 104 15.19 -8.87 4.95
C ILE A 104 15.08 -9.73 6.21
N LEU A 105 14.12 -9.45 7.10
CA LEU A 105 13.93 -10.18 8.34
C LEU A 105 13.51 -11.64 8.10
N ILE A 106 12.81 -11.91 7.01
CA ILE A 106 12.46 -13.26 6.56
C ILE A 106 13.64 -13.94 5.84
N LEU A 107 14.38 -13.17 5.01
CA LEU A 107 15.51 -13.70 4.24
C LEU A 107 16.65 -14.19 5.12
N ILE A 108 17.01 -13.46 6.19
CA ILE A 108 18.15 -13.80 7.06
C ILE A 108 18.07 -15.22 7.62
N PRO A 109 16.97 -15.67 8.25
CA PRO A 109 16.88 -17.05 8.75
C PRO A 109 16.87 -18.09 7.62
N ILE A 110 16.31 -17.80 6.46
CA ILE A 110 16.30 -18.71 5.31
C ILE A 110 17.73 -18.94 4.82
N VAL A 111 18.49 -17.86 4.57
CA VAL A 111 19.91 -17.93 4.17
C VAL A 111 20.73 -18.72 5.20
N PHE A 112 20.50 -18.49 6.50
CA PHE A 112 21.20 -19.19 7.56
C PHE A 112 20.92 -20.70 7.54
N ILE A 113 19.67 -21.12 7.33
CA ILE A 113 19.27 -22.52 7.19
C ILE A 113 19.93 -23.14 5.94
N THR A 114 19.92 -22.42 4.82
CA THR A 114 20.57 -22.88 3.56
C THR A 114 22.03 -23.15 3.75
N ILE A 115 22.78 -22.26 4.42
CA ILE A 115 24.21 -22.47 4.73
C ILE A 115 24.43 -23.74 5.56
N ILE A 116 23.56 -24.02 6.54
CA ILE A 116 23.66 -25.22 7.38
C ILE A 116 23.39 -26.49 6.59
N ILE A 117 22.34 -26.49 5.74
CA ILE A 117 21.91 -27.67 4.98
C ILE A 117 22.93 -28.06 3.91
N THR A 118 23.50 -27.07 3.22
CA THR A 118 24.40 -27.30 2.07
C THR A 118 25.77 -27.87 2.45
N LYS A 119 26.17 -27.77 3.73
CA LYS A 119 27.39 -28.43 4.27
C LYS A 119 28.62 -28.31 3.37
N GLN A 120 28.96 -27.13 2.89
CA GLN A 120 30.11 -26.87 2.02
C GLN A 120 29.95 -27.26 0.54
N ASN A 121 28.78 -27.70 0.11
CA ASN A 121 28.52 -27.85 -1.33
C ASN A 121 28.25 -26.50 -1.95
N ILE A 122 29.30 -25.83 -2.46
CA ILE A 122 29.27 -24.46 -2.99
C ILE A 122 28.26 -24.34 -4.14
N LEU A 123 28.15 -25.34 -5.01
CA LEU A 123 27.27 -25.34 -6.15
C LEU A 123 25.81 -25.37 -5.72
N LEU A 124 25.46 -26.25 -4.79
CA LEU A 124 24.10 -26.32 -4.24
C LEU A 124 23.75 -25.06 -3.47
N MET A 125 24.68 -24.50 -2.70
CA MET A 125 24.50 -23.25 -1.98
C MET A 125 24.20 -22.09 -2.94
N ALA A 126 24.96 -21.98 -4.04
CA ALA A 126 24.73 -20.90 -5.04
C ALA A 126 23.34 -21.00 -5.69
N ILE A 127 22.89 -22.22 -6.05
CA ILE A 127 21.57 -22.47 -6.63
C ILE A 127 20.46 -22.05 -5.64
N LEU A 128 20.57 -22.45 -4.37
CA LEU A 128 19.57 -22.12 -3.36
C LEU A 128 19.55 -20.62 -3.05
N LEU A 129 20.69 -19.95 -2.98
CA LEU A 129 20.74 -18.50 -2.79
C LEU A 129 20.07 -17.74 -3.93
N ILE A 130 20.24 -18.17 -5.19
CA ILE A 130 19.53 -17.59 -6.33
C ILE A 130 18.03 -17.80 -6.18
N PHE A 131 17.60 -19.00 -5.79
CA PHE A 131 16.19 -19.30 -5.56
C PHE A 131 15.58 -18.45 -4.44
N GLU A 132 16.32 -18.21 -3.35
CA GLU A 132 15.89 -17.33 -2.25
C GLU A 132 15.65 -15.89 -2.69
N LEU A 133 16.45 -15.37 -3.65
CA LEU A 133 16.21 -14.04 -4.21
C LEU A 133 14.87 -13.97 -4.94
N PHE A 134 14.48 -15.03 -5.68
CA PHE A 134 13.16 -15.09 -6.31
C PHE A 134 12.03 -15.14 -5.27
N VAL A 135 12.22 -15.90 -4.19
CA VAL A 135 11.23 -15.97 -3.11
C VAL A 135 11.03 -14.60 -2.46
N VAL A 136 12.12 -13.86 -2.20
CA VAL A 136 12.03 -12.51 -1.63
C VAL A 136 11.32 -11.52 -2.58
N ASP A 137 11.63 -11.59 -3.86
CA ASP A 137 10.96 -10.74 -4.87
C ASP A 137 9.45 -11.02 -4.89
N SER A 138 9.05 -12.29 -4.97
CA SER A 138 7.64 -12.71 -4.92
C SER A 138 6.93 -12.29 -3.62
N MET A 139 7.59 -12.44 -2.46
CA MET A 139 7.03 -12.00 -1.19
C MET A 139 6.82 -10.49 -1.13
N THR A 140 7.76 -9.74 -1.68
CA THR A 140 7.68 -8.27 -1.69
C THR A 140 6.57 -7.80 -2.61
N GLU A 141 6.41 -8.45 -3.76
CA GLU A 141 5.27 -8.19 -4.65
C GLU A 141 3.94 -8.50 -3.94
N GLY A 142 3.82 -9.63 -3.28
CA GLY A 142 2.62 -9.97 -2.49
C GLY A 142 2.34 -9.01 -1.32
N MET A 143 3.35 -8.29 -0.80
CA MET A 143 3.12 -7.23 0.19
C MET A 143 2.59 -5.93 -0.46
N VAL A 144 3.05 -5.61 -1.66
CA VAL A 144 2.53 -4.48 -2.43
C VAL A 144 1.10 -4.77 -2.88
N ASP A 145 0.83 -5.97 -3.39
CA ASP A 145 -0.52 -6.38 -3.82
C ASP A 145 -1.55 -6.31 -2.67
N LYS A 146 -1.13 -6.57 -1.43
CA LYS A 146 -2.01 -6.35 -0.26
C LYS A 146 -2.38 -4.89 -0.05
N ILE A 147 -1.49 -3.95 -0.37
CA ILE A 147 -1.77 -2.52 -0.28
C ILE A 147 -2.71 -2.12 -1.43
N ASP A 148 -2.47 -2.64 -2.63
CA ASP A 148 -3.33 -2.44 -3.81
C ASP A 148 -4.75 -2.96 -3.53
N ASN A 149 -4.87 -4.19 -3.02
CA ASN A 149 -6.16 -4.78 -2.66
C ASN A 149 -6.87 -4.01 -1.53
N LYS A 150 -6.12 -3.43 -0.60
CA LYS A 150 -6.71 -2.56 0.43
C LYS A 150 -7.28 -1.29 -0.22
N LEU A 151 -6.54 -0.68 -1.13
CA LEU A 151 -7.00 0.50 -1.86
C LEU A 151 -8.26 0.20 -2.69
N LEU A 152 -8.29 -0.96 -3.39
CA LEU A 152 -9.49 -1.39 -4.13
C LEU A 152 -10.72 -1.53 -3.23
N LYS A 153 -10.57 -2.12 -2.05
CA LYS A 153 -11.66 -2.21 -1.06
C LYS A 153 -12.14 -0.84 -0.60
N GLU A 154 -11.21 0.05 -0.26
CA GLU A 154 -11.55 1.43 0.12
C GLU A 154 -12.26 2.18 -1.02
N GLN A 155 -11.90 1.91 -2.29
CA GLN A 155 -12.57 2.49 -3.46
C GLN A 155 -14.01 1.98 -3.64
N ILE A 156 -14.26 0.69 -3.40
CA ILE A 156 -15.62 0.13 -3.45
C ILE A 156 -16.52 0.85 -2.44
N ASP A 157 -16.04 1.00 -1.19
CA ASP A 157 -16.79 1.70 -0.15
C ASP A 157 -16.98 3.18 -0.50
N PHE A 158 -15.93 3.83 -1.01
CA PHE A 158 -15.96 5.21 -1.46
C PHE A 158 -16.99 5.43 -2.58
N PHE A 159 -17.04 4.56 -3.58
CA PHE A 159 -18.02 4.68 -4.66
C PHE A 159 -19.45 4.42 -4.19
N ALA A 160 -19.64 3.54 -3.22
CA ALA A 160 -20.95 3.36 -2.59
C ALA A 160 -21.40 4.63 -1.85
N GLU A 161 -20.50 5.28 -1.12
CA GLU A 161 -20.77 6.55 -0.44
C GLU A 161 -21.03 7.68 -1.44
N ILE A 162 -20.27 7.77 -2.55
CA ILE A 162 -20.52 8.74 -3.66
C ILE A 162 -21.93 8.56 -4.23
N ARG A 163 -22.40 7.34 -4.42
CA ARG A 163 -23.77 7.10 -4.89
C ARG A 163 -24.80 7.68 -3.95
N HIS A 164 -24.63 7.49 -2.64
CA HIS A 164 -25.54 8.05 -1.64
C HIS A 164 -25.49 9.57 -1.63
N ALA A 165 -24.29 10.15 -1.62
CA ALA A 165 -24.10 11.60 -1.67
C ALA A 165 -24.67 12.22 -2.96
N TYR A 166 -24.50 11.57 -4.11
CA TYR A 166 -25.05 12.05 -5.37
C TYR A 166 -26.57 12.07 -5.38
N HIS A 167 -27.23 11.12 -4.74
CA HIS A 167 -28.70 11.17 -4.56
C HIS A 167 -29.16 12.34 -3.68
N GLU A 168 -28.32 12.80 -2.76
CA GLU A 168 -28.61 13.91 -1.88
C GLU A 168 -28.37 15.26 -2.55
N PHE A 169 -27.20 15.43 -3.17
CA PHE A 169 -26.75 16.71 -3.70
C PHE A 169 -27.13 16.93 -5.17
N ASN A 170 -27.31 15.87 -5.95
CA ASN A 170 -27.50 15.90 -7.41
C ASN A 170 -26.38 16.63 -8.19
N MET A 171 -25.22 16.81 -7.59
CA MET A 171 -24.02 17.39 -8.15
C MET A 171 -22.84 16.47 -7.89
N VAL A 172 -22.07 16.14 -8.94
CA VAL A 172 -20.96 15.20 -8.86
C VAL A 172 -19.82 15.74 -8.01
N GLU A 173 -19.46 17.00 -8.25
CA GLU A 173 -18.39 17.67 -7.51
C GLU A 173 -18.67 17.73 -6.02
N GLU A 174 -19.90 18.07 -5.63
CA GLU A 174 -20.29 18.14 -4.23
C GLU A 174 -20.31 16.75 -3.58
N ALA A 175 -20.83 15.74 -4.28
CA ALA A 175 -20.84 14.36 -3.80
C ALA A 175 -19.40 13.85 -3.55
N ILE A 176 -18.48 14.12 -4.48
CA ILE A 176 -17.07 13.73 -4.33
C ILE A 176 -16.44 14.48 -3.16
N TYR A 177 -16.65 15.78 -3.05
CA TYR A 177 -16.11 16.60 -1.97
C TYR A 177 -16.54 16.09 -0.60
N GLN A 178 -17.83 15.87 -0.40
CA GLN A 178 -18.37 15.44 0.90
C GLN A 178 -17.81 14.07 1.33
N VAL A 179 -17.69 13.11 0.41
CA VAL A 179 -17.13 11.78 0.72
C VAL A 179 -15.61 11.83 0.91
N SER A 180 -14.94 12.80 0.30
CA SER A 180 -13.48 12.97 0.43
C SER A 180 -13.03 13.60 1.75
N LEU A 181 -13.95 14.16 2.55
CA LEU A 181 -13.64 14.75 3.87
C LEU A 181 -13.19 13.73 4.91
N ASP A 182 -13.33 12.43 4.65
CA ASP A 182 -12.85 11.37 5.54
C ASP A 182 -11.35 11.12 5.36
N ASP A 183 -10.52 11.82 6.14
CA ASP A 183 -9.04 11.76 6.08
C ASP A 183 -8.45 10.39 6.47
N GLU A 184 -9.24 9.46 6.99
CA GLU A 184 -8.75 8.16 7.45
C GLU A 184 -8.51 7.17 6.27
N LYS A 185 -9.16 7.38 5.13
CA LYS A 185 -9.06 6.51 3.94
C LYS A 185 -8.02 7.02 2.94
N ASN A 186 -7.22 6.12 2.38
CA ASN A 186 -6.26 6.50 1.33
C ASN A 186 -6.94 6.98 0.06
N VAL A 187 -8.15 6.47 -0.23
CA VAL A 187 -8.95 6.85 -1.39
C VAL A 187 -9.48 8.27 -1.30
N SER A 188 -9.66 8.82 -0.09
CA SER A 188 -10.18 10.18 0.10
C SER A 188 -9.27 11.24 -0.54
N LYS A 189 -7.95 11.06 -0.47
CA LYS A 189 -6.98 11.92 -1.17
C LYS A 189 -7.14 11.87 -2.70
N GLN A 190 -7.54 10.71 -3.23
CA GLN A 190 -7.84 10.58 -4.66
C GLN A 190 -9.12 11.32 -5.02
N GLY A 191 -10.13 11.20 -4.18
CA GLY A 191 -11.38 11.93 -4.32
C GLY A 191 -11.17 13.44 -4.25
N GLU A 192 -10.39 13.94 -3.28
CA GLU A 192 -10.02 15.34 -3.16
C GLU A 192 -9.33 15.86 -4.44
N LYS A 193 -8.37 15.09 -4.96
CA LYS A 193 -7.68 15.43 -6.21
C LYS A 193 -8.62 15.47 -7.41
N ILE A 194 -9.55 14.50 -7.51
CA ILE A 194 -10.57 14.52 -8.57
C ILE A 194 -11.48 15.73 -8.41
N TYR A 195 -11.88 16.06 -7.19
CA TYR A 195 -12.67 17.27 -6.92
C TYR A 195 -11.93 18.53 -7.37
N GLU A 196 -10.64 18.69 -7.00
CA GLU A 196 -9.81 19.82 -7.43
C GLU A 196 -9.73 19.94 -8.96
N ILE A 197 -9.60 18.82 -9.67
CA ILE A 197 -9.63 18.78 -11.14
C ILE A 197 -10.97 19.31 -11.65
N LEU A 198 -12.07 18.82 -11.08
CA LEU A 198 -13.40 19.21 -11.53
C LEU A 198 -13.65 20.72 -11.36
N ILE A 199 -13.14 21.34 -10.28
CA ILE A 199 -13.36 22.76 -10.01
C ILE A 199 -12.27 23.67 -10.58
N SER A 200 -11.23 23.11 -11.22
CA SER A 200 -10.13 23.90 -11.81
C SER A 200 -10.59 24.75 -13.01
N ASP A 201 -9.78 25.73 -13.37
CA ASP A 201 -10.04 26.59 -14.55
C ASP A 201 -9.86 25.82 -15.88
N ASP A 202 -9.07 24.76 -15.89
CA ASP A 202 -8.81 23.89 -17.06
C ASP A 202 -8.90 22.41 -16.66
N PRO A 203 -10.12 21.90 -16.45
CA PRO A 203 -10.34 20.54 -15.98
C PRO A 203 -9.83 19.47 -16.96
N GLU A 204 -9.87 19.72 -18.26
CA GLU A 204 -9.45 18.76 -19.28
C GLU A 204 -7.95 18.49 -19.21
N THR A 205 -7.13 19.53 -19.15
CA THR A 205 -5.68 19.41 -19.03
C THR A 205 -5.27 18.77 -17.69
N GLU A 206 -5.93 19.13 -16.60
CA GLU A 206 -5.66 18.54 -15.29
C GLU A 206 -6.09 17.07 -15.23
N LEU A 207 -7.18 16.70 -15.89
CA LEU A 207 -7.63 15.30 -16.01
C LEU A 207 -6.63 14.45 -16.80
N GLU A 208 -6.06 14.96 -17.89
CA GLU A 208 -5.01 14.26 -18.64
C GLU A 208 -3.79 13.98 -17.77
N LYS A 209 -3.33 14.97 -16.99
CA LYS A 209 -2.23 14.79 -16.02
C LYS A 209 -2.57 13.75 -14.96
N TYR A 210 -3.82 13.74 -14.50
CA TYR A 210 -4.28 12.74 -13.54
C TYR A 210 -4.24 11.33 -14.11
N TYR A 211 -4.59 11.14 -15.38
CA TYR A 211 -4.52 9.83 -16.02
C TYR A 211 -3.12 9.21 -16.00
N ASP A 212 -2.07 10.03 -16.03
CA ASP A 212 -0.69 9.54 -15.91
C ASP A 212 -0.31 9.14 -14.48
N THR A 213 -0.97 9.69 -13.48
CA THR A 213 -0.61 9.54 -12.06
C THR A 213 -1.62 8.73 -11.25
N ALA A 214 -2.80 8.43 -11.79
CA ALA A 214 -3.84 7.68 -11.10
C ALA A 214 -3.38 6.26 -10.72
N PRO A 215 -3.73 5.76 -9.52
CA PRO A 215 -3.32 4.46 -9.02
C PRO A 215 -3.73 3.28 -9.88
N ASN A 216 -4.92 3.34 -10.46
CA ASN A 216 -5.48 2.27 -11.29
C ASN A 216 -6.46 2.80 -12.34
N SER A 217 -6.92 1.90 -13.21
CA SER A 217 -7.87 2.21 -14.29
C SER A 217 -9.24 2.64 -13.77
N TYR A 218 -9.68 2.11 -12.64
CA TYR A 218 -10.99 2.41 -12.04
C TYR A 218 -11.12 3.87 -11.62
N LEU A 219 -10.07 4.41 -11.00
CA LEU A 219 -10.04 5.84 -10.64
C LEU A 219 -9.94 6.74 -11.86
N LYS A 220 -9.23 6.31 -12.92
CA LYS A 220 -9.20 7.04 -14.21
C LYS A 220 -10.59 7.11 -14.81
N GLU A 221 -11.27 5.98 -14.88
CA GLU A 221 -12.60 5.90 -15.44
C GLU A 221 -13.59 6.72 -14.62
N PHE A 222 -13.53 6.60 -13.28
CA PHE A 222 -14.35 7.40 -12.39
C PHE A 222 -14.13 8.91 -12.56
N ALA A 223 -12.88 9.36 -12.66
CA ALA A 223 -12.57 10.77 -12.90
C ALA A 223 -13.12 11.24 -14.25
N GLY A 224 -12.98 10.42 -15.29
CA GLY A 224 -13.50 10.73 -16.63
C GLY A 224 -15.02 10.86 -16.65
N ILE A 225 -15.76 9.91 -16.08
CA ILE A 225 -17.23 9.98 -16.03
C ILE A 225 -17.71 11.14 -15.15
N SER A 226 -16.98 11.46 -14.06
CA SER A 226 -17.28 12.60 -13.20
C SER A 226 -17.12 13.92 -13.95
N TYR A 227 -16.04 14.06 -14.72
CA TYR A 227 -15.81 15.22 -15.58
C TYR A 227 -16.92 15.36 -16.64
N LEU A 228 -17.23 14.29 -17.36
CA LEU A 228 -18.28 14.32 -18.37
C LEU A 228 -19.66 14.66 -17.79
N THR A 229 -19.95 14.16 -16.59
CA THR A 229 -21.22 14.44 -15.92
C THR A 229 -21.30 15.89 -15.46
N LYS A 230 -20.22 16.47 -14.98
CA LYS A 230 -20.15 17.87 -14.59
C LYS A 230 -20.31 18.81 -15.80
N GLU A 231 -19.57 18.56 -16.89
CA GLU A 231 -19.55 19.44 -18.07
C GLU A 231 -20.84 19.37 -18.92
N PHE A 232 -21.37 18.16 -19.08
CA PHE A 232 -22.50 17.92 -20.00
C PHE A 232 -23.82 17.60 -19.28
N GLY A 233 -23.80 17.56 -17.96
CA GLY A 233 -24.93 17.14 -17.13
C GLY A 233 -25.12 15.63 -17.09
N ASP A 234 -25.85 15.16 -16.08
CA ASP A 234 -26.19 13.74 -15.96
C ASP A 234 -27.24 13.34 -16.99
N ARG A 235 -26.85 12.47 -17.90
CA ARG A 235 -27.76 11.92 -18.90
C ARG A 235 -28.56 10.78 -18.28
N LYS A 236 -29.83 10.72 -18.63
CA LYS A 236 -30.69 9.60 -18.21
C LYS A 236 -30.70 8.50 -19.27
N ASP A 237 -30.58 7.27 -18.84
CA ASP A 237 -30.75 6.09 -19.68
C ASP A 237 -32.22 5.94 -20.12
N LYS A 238 -32.49 5.00 -21.02
CA LYS A 238 -33.85 4.68 -21.52
C LYS A 238 -34.87 4.41 -20.40
N ASP A 239 -34.37 3.92 -19.28
CA ASP A 239 -35.16 3.59 -18.09
C ASP A 239 -35.35 4.77 -17.13
N GLY A 240 -34.85 5.96 -17.48
CA GLY A 240 -34.90 7.18 -16.67
C GLY A 240 -33.88 7.23 -15.51
N SER A 241 -33.01 6.23 -15.38
CA SER A 241 -31.95 6.18 -14.38
C SER A 241 -30.74 7.04 -14.78
N SER A 242 -30.03 7.59 -13.78
CA SER A 242 -28.80 8.32 -13.94
C SER A 242 -27.72 7.47 -14.62
N LEU A 243 -27.13 7.98 -15.70
CA LEU A 243 -26.03 7.31 -16.40
C LEU A 243 -24.76 7.36 -15.55
N PHE A 244 -24.53 8.43 -14.81
CA PHE A 244 -23.43 8.54 -13.87
C PHE A 244 -23.46 7.40 -12.83
N LEU A 245 -24.60 7.24 -12.15
CA LEU A 245 -24.76 6.18 -11.14
C LEU A 245 -24.60 4.78 -11.72
N LYS A 246 -25.10 4.55 -12.93
CA LYS A 246 -24.95 3.26 -13.63
C LYS A 246 -23.49 2.95 -13.94
N ASN A 247 -22.72 3.94 -14.37
CA ASN A 247 -21.29 3.78 -14.61
C ASN A 247 -20.51 3.52 -13.33
N VAL A 248 -20.80 4.24 -12.25
CA VAL A 248 -20.20 4.01 -10.93
C VAL A 248 -20.52 2.58 -10.44
N ASP A 249 -21.74 2.10 -10.64
CA ASP A 249 -22.12 0.71 -10.33
C ASP A 249 -21.34 -0.32 -11.16
N ASN A 250 -21.12 -0.06 -12.43
CA ASN A 250 -20.35 -0.96 -13.29
C ASN A 250 -18.90 -1.05 -12.83
N ILE A 251 -18.25 0.09 -12.60
CA ILE A 251 -16.88 0.14 -12.08
C ILE A 251 -16.80 -0.63 -10.74
N THR A 252 -17.76 -0.41 -9.85
CA THR A 252 -17.80 -1.10 -8.55
C THR A 252 -17.91 -2.62 -8.70
N LYS A 253 -18.76 -3.11 -9.62
CA LYS A 253 -18.89 -4.54 -9.91
C LYS A 253 -17.62 -5.14 -10.49
N GLU A 254 -16.95 -4.44 -11.40
CA GLU A 254 -15.67 -4.89 -11.96
C GLU A 254 -14.60 -5.02 -10.88
N MET A 255 -14.46 -4.03 -9.98
CA MET A 255 -13.56 -4.10 -8.84
C MET A 255 -13.88 -5.25 -7.89
N GLN A 256 -15.17 -5.57 -7.67
CA GLN A 256 -15.59 -6.70 -6.82
C GLN A 256 -15.20 -8.06 -7.40
N ILE A 257 -15.06 -8.17 -8.72
CA ILE A 257 -14.62 -9.39 -9.39
C ILE A 257 -13.10 -9.57 -9.29
N GLU A 258 -12.34 -8.46 -9.22
CA GLU A 258 -10.87 -8.48 -9.17
C GLU A 258 -10.30 -8.83 -7.78
N ILE A 259 -11.04 -8.56 -6.70
CA ILE A 259 -10.64 -8.86 -5.32
C ILE A 259 -10.87 -10.32 -4.96
#